data_300524c6bbbc0e316db4dba91c9e2794
#
_entry.id   300524c6bbbc0e316db4dba91c9e2794
#
_cell.length_a   1.000
_cell.length_b   1.000
_cell.length_c   1.000
_cell.angle_alpha   90.00
_cell.angle_beta   90.00
_cell.angle_gamma   90.00
#
_symmetry.space_group_name_H-M   'P 1'
#
loop_
_entity.id
_entity.type
_entity.pdbx_description
1 polymer ?
#
loop_
_entity_poly.entity_id
_entity_poly.type
_entity_poly.pdbx_seq_one_letter_code
_entity_poly.pdbx_strand_id
1 'polypeptide(L)'
;MKPTEEEHAAAFAALEKIREAGDPDHIAKTMAYLQYRVEILENLAVHAVRYVHFGLDEREHSRLIKAVDRLREFNAKQSGEEPEEMGLG
;
A
#
# COMPACT_ATOMS: atom_id res chain seq x y z
N MET A 1 -15.82 5.17 12.59
CA MET A 1 -14.50 5.81 12.65
C MET A 1 -13.87 6.04 11.28
N LYS A 2 -14.41 5.42 10.25
CA LYS A 2 -13.94 5.69 8.89
C LYS A 2 -14.38 7.09 8.46
N PRO A 3 -13.49 7.92 7.90
CA PRO A 3 -13.88 9.22 7.40
C PRO A 3 -14.85 9.10 6.22
N THR A 4 -15.73 10.08 6.07
CA THR A 4 -16.59 10.19 4.90
C THR A 4 -15.74 10.58 3.68
N GLU A 5 -16.30 10.44 2.48
CA GLU A 5 -15.61 10.88 1.26
C GLU A 5 -15.28 12.38 1.31
N GLU A 6 -16.18 13.19 1.84
CA GLU A 6 -15.96 14.63 1.98
C GLU A 6 -14.83 14.93 2.97
N GLU A 7 -14.82 14.24 4.10
CA GLU A 7 -13.76 14.38 5.09
C GLU A 7 -12.41 13.95 4.53
N HIS A 8 -12.38 12.83 3.80
CA HIS A 8 -11.18 12.33 3.15
C HIS A 8 -10.64 13.36 2.14
N ALA A 9 -11.52 13.88 1.27
CA ALA A 9 -11.14 14.88 0.28
C ALA A 9 -10.60 16.16 0.94
N ALA A 10 -11.25 16.61 2.02
CA ALA A 10 -10.80 17.79 2.76
C ALA A 10 -9.42 17.56 3.39
N ALA A 11 -9.19 16.37 3.94
CA ALA A 11 -7.90 16.01 4.53
C ALA A 11 -6.78 16.03 3.49
N PHE A 12 -7.01 15.47 2.30
CA PHE A 12 -6.01 15.46 1.24
C PHE A 12 -5.79 16.84 0.64
N ALA A 13 -6.82 17.69 0.57
CA ALA A 13 -6.65 19.08 0.18
C ALA A 13 -5.77 19.84 1.19
N ALA A 14 -5.98 19.58 2.49
CA ALA A 14 -5.14 20.18 3.53
C ALA A 14 -3.68 19.71 3.45
N LEU A 15 -3.46 18.43 3.15
CA LEU A 15 -2.10 17.91 2.96
C LEU A 15 -1.39 18.57 1.78
N GLU A 16 -2.12 18.84 0.69
CA GLU A 16 -1.54 19.52 -0.46
C GLU A 16 -1.07 20.92 -0.11
N LYS A 17 -1.84 21.64 0.70
CA LYS A 17 -1.44 22.98 1.20
C LYS A 17 -0.20 22.89 2.08
N ILE A 18 -0.12 21.88 2.92
CA ILE A 18 1.06 21.65 3.77
C ILE A 18 2.29 21.37 2.90
N ARG A 19 2.13 20.56 1.87
CA ARG A 19 3.20 20.25 0.93
C ARG A 19 3.70 21.48 0.19
N GLU A 20 2.79 22.32 -0.29
CA GLU A 20 3.12 23.57 -0.98
C GLU A 20 3.84 24.55 -0.06
N ALA A 21 3.57 24.50 1.23
CA ALA A 21 4.23 25.33 2.24
C ALA A 21 5.59 24.78 2.69
N GLY A 22 6.07 23.69 2.08
CA GLY A 22 7.38 23.11 2.37
C GLY A 22 7.38 21.92 3.32
N ASP A 23 6.21 21.52 3.83
CA ASP A 23 6.04 20.32 4.67
C ASP A 23 7.07 20.23 5.81
N PRO A 24 7.18 21.26 6.70
CA PRO A 24 8.25 21.34 7.69
C PRO A 24 8.27 20.18 8.69
N ASP A 25 7.11 19.58 8.96
CA ASP A 25 6.98 18.49 9.93
C ASP A 25 6.87 17.12 9.25
N HIS A 26 7.12 17.06 7.96
CA HIS A 26 7.05 15.82 7.18
C HIS A 26 5.68 15.12 7.22
N ILE A 27 4.62 15.87 7.47
CA ILE A 27 3.25 15.34 7.56
C ILE A 27 2.77 14.86 6.19
N ALA A 28 2.90 15.71 5.17
CA ALA A 28 2.46 15.35 3.82
C ALA A 28 3.27 14.16 3.27
N LYS A 29 4.57 14.15 3.48
CA LYS A 29 5.44 13.06 3.08
C LYS A 29 5.05 11.74 3.74
N THR A 30 4.81 11.78 5.05
CA THR A 30 4.40 10.59 5.82
C THR A 30 3.06 10.05 5.35
N MET A 31 2.09 10.94 5.13
CA MET A 31 0.76 10.53 4.67
C MET A 31 0.79 9.95 3.27
N ALA A 32 1.57 10.54 2.38
CA ALA A 32 1.76 9.99 1.02
C ALA A 32 2.36 8.59 1.05
N TYR A 33 3.37 8.37 1.89
CA TYR A 33 3.97 7.07 2.10
C TYR A 33 2.94 6.06 2.61
N LEU A 34 2.20 6.42 3.65
CA LEU A 34 1.20 5.53 4.26
C LEU A 34 0.06 5.22 3.28
N GLN A 35 -0.39 6.20 2.51
CA GLN A 35 -1.43 6.00 1.50
C GLN A 35 -0.98 4.98 0.45
N TYR A 36 0.21 5.14 -0.07
CA TYR A 36 0.75 4.21 -1.07
C TYR A 36 0.92 2.80 -0.49
N ARG A 37 1.42 2.72 0.73
CA ARG A 37 1.55 1.44 1.44
C ARG A 37 0.18 0.75 1.64
N VAL A 38 -0.83 1.52 2.01
CA VAL A 38 -2.20 0.99 2.19
C VAL A 38 -2.72 0.41 0.88
N GLU A 39 -2.51 1.10 -0.24
CA GLU A 39 -2.93 0.60 -1.56
C GLU A 39 -2.30 -0.76 -1.88
N ILE A 40 -1.01 -0.91 -1.63
CA ILE A 40 -0.31 -2.19 -1.83
C ILE A 40 -0.89 -3.27 -0.94
N LEU A 41 -1.10 -2.97 0.34
CA LEU A 41 -1.64 -3.93 1.31
C LEU A 41 -3.10 -4.31 1.02
N GLU A 42 -3.92 -3.37 0.60
CA GLU A 42 -5.30 -3.65 0.21
C GLU A 42 -5.36 -4.54 -1.03
N ASN A 43 -4.49 -4.30 -2.00
CA ASN A 43 -4.39 -5.16 -3.18
C ASN A 43 -4.01 -6.59 -2.79
N LEU A 44 -3.03 -6.74 -1.91
CA LEU A 44 -2.64 -8.03 -1.37
C LEU A 44 -3.80 -8.72 -0.66
N ALA A 45 -4.52 -7.99 0.18
CA ALA A 45 -5.66 -8.52 0.93
C ALA A 45 -6.77 -9.03 -0.01
N VAL A 46 -7.08 -8.27 -1.07
CA VAL A 46 -8.09 -8.69 -2.06
C VAL A 46 -7.71 -10.02 -2.69
N HIS A 47 -6.47 -10.19 -3.13
CA HIS A 47 -6.04 -11.42 -3.76
C HIS A 47 -5.92 -12.58 -2.78
N ALA A 48 -5.55 -12.30 -1.53
CA ALA A 48 -5.51 -13.32 -0.48
C ALA A 48 -6.92 -13.86 -0.19
N VAL A 49 -7.91 -12.96 -0.08
CA VAL A 49 -9.30 -13.35 0.15
C VAL A 49 -9.83 -14.19 -1.01
N ARG A 50 -9.58 -13.76 -2.24
CA ARG A 50 -10.02 -14.50 -3.43
C ARG A 50 -9.38 -15.88 -3.53
N TYR A 51 -8.09 -15.97 -3.23
CA TYR A 51 -7.37 -17.24 -3.23
C TYR A 51 -8.00 -18.22 -2.24
N VAL A 52 -8.31 -17.76 -1.05
CA VAL A 52 -8.93 -18.58 -0.01
C VAL A 52 -10.34 -18.98 -0.39
N HIS A 53 -11.15 -18.06 -0.94
CA HIS A 53 -12.55 -18.30 -1.25
C HIS A 53 -12.77 -19.15 -2.50
N PHE A 54 -11.90 -19.08 -3.48
CA PHE A 54 -12.09 -19.77 -4.76
C PHE A 54 -11.27 -21.06 -4.87
N GLY A 55 -11.08 -21.73 -3.75
CA GLY A 55 -10.52 -23.07 -3.74
C GLY A 55 -9.10 -23.19 -4.25
N LEU A 56 -8.29 -22.16 -4.02
CA LEU A 56 -6.88 -22.18 -4.38
C LEU A 56 -6.63 -22.19 -5.89
N ASP A 57 -7.44 -21.42 -6.63
CA ASP A 57 -7.31 -21.25 -8.07
C ASP A 57 -5.90 -20.78 -8.46
N GLU A 58 -5.32 -21.36 -9.50
CA GLU A 58 -3.96 -21.02 -9.95
C GLU A 58 -3.81 -19.55 -10.37
N ARG A 59 -4.84 -18.96 -10.97
CA ARG A 59 -4.79 -17.55 -11.38
C ARG A 59 -4.75 -16.65 -10.16
N GLU A 60 -5.55 -16.95 -9.15
CA GLU A 60 -5.54 -16.19 -7.91
C GLU A 60 -4.23 -16.41 -7.14
N HIS A 61 -3.67 -17.63 -7.20
CA HIS A 61 -2.35 -17.89 -6.63
C HIS A 61 -1.28 -17.00 -7.26
N SER A 62 -1.25 -16.93 -8.59
CA SER A 62 -0.29 -16.08 -9.32
C SER A 62 -0.47 -14.61 -8.99
N ARG A 63 -1.70 -14.14 -8.89
CA ARG A 63 -2.02 -12.74 -8.51
C ARG A 63 -1.58 -12.43 -7.09
N LEU A 64 -1.78 -13.37 -6.18
CA LEU A 64 -1.34 -13.24 -4.79
C LEU A 64 0.19 -13.16 -4.71
N ILE A 65 0.91 -14.01 -5.42
CA ILE A 65 2.37 -13.97 -5.47
C ILE A 65 2.86 -12.61 -5.97
N LYS A 66 2.28 -12.10 -7.05
CA LYS A 66 2.64 -10.78 -7.59
C LYS A 66 2.39 -9.66 -6.58
N ALA A 67 1.27 -9.75 -5.84
CA ALA A 67 0.94 -8.75 -4.83
C ALA A 67 1.94 -8.80 -3.66
N VAL A 68 2.34 -9.99 -3.23
CA VAL A 68 3.38 -10.17 -2.21
C VAL A 68 4.72 -9.62 -2.69
N ASP A 69 5.10 -9.92 -3.93
CA ASP A 69 6.35 -9.42 -4.51
C ASP A 69 6.36 -7.89 -4.58
N ARG A 70 5.24 -7.28 -4.92
CA ARG A 70 5.11 -5.82 -4.94
C ARG A 70 5.33 -5.22 -3.56
N LEU A 71 4.77 -5.84 -2.53
CA LEU A 71 4.98 -5.39 -1.14
C LEU A 71 6.45 -5.53 -0.74
N ARG A 72 7.08 -6.64 -1.08
CA ARG A 72 8.49 -6.87 -0.77
C ARG A 72 9.39 -5.85 -1.45
N GLU A 73 9.15 -5.56 -2.71
CA GLU A 73 9.90 -4.54 -3.46
C GLU A 73 9.70 -3.15 -2.86
N PHE A 74 8.47 -2.82 -2.48
CA PHE A 74 8.18 -1.55 -1.83
C PHE A 74 8.96 -1.43 -0.52
N ASN A 75 8.92 -2.45 0.32
CA ASN A 75 9.65 -2.46 1.60
C ASN A 75 11.16 -2.31 1.39
N ALA A 76 11.72 -3.00 0.40
CA ALA A 76 13.13 -2.94 0.09
C ALA A 76 13.56 -1.54 -0.37
N LYS A 77 12.77 -0.91 -1.23
CA LYS A 77 13.05 0.46 -1.71
C LYS A 77 13.00 1.48 -0.59
N GLN A 78 12.06 1.32 0.34
CA GLN A 78 11.91 2.25 1.45
C GLN A 78 13.06 2.13 2.46
N SER A 79 13.59 0.93 2.65
CA SER A 79 14.71 0.69 3.55
C SER A 79 16.08 0.82 2.88
N GLY A 80 16.13 0.92 1.55
CA GLY A 80 17.39 0.92 0.81
C GLY A 80 18.04 -0.45 0.72
N GLU A 81 17.32 -1.51 1.05
CA GLU A 81 17.80 -2.89 0.99
C GLU A 81 17.22 -3.62 -0.20
N GLU A 82 17.90 -4.67 -0.64
CA GLU A 82 17.35 -5.54 -1.67
C GLU A 82 16.29 -6.46 -1.08
N PRO A 83 15.27 -6.84 -1.88
CA PRO A 83 14.26 -7.77 -1.40
C PRO A 83 14.86 -9.09 -0.98
N GLU A 84 14.51 -9.57 0.21
CA GLU A 84 14.91 -10.89 0.67
C GLU A 84 14.04 -11.95 0.00
N GLU A 85 14.66 -13.11 -0.27
CA GLU A 85 13.88 -14.27 -0.68
C GLU A 85 13.17 -14.81 0.54
N MET A 86 11.86 -14.77 0.52
CA MET A 86 11.05 -15.21 1.65
C MET A 86 10.51 -16.62 1.49
N GLY A 87 10.97 -17.34 0.51
CA GLY A 87 10.51 -18.70 0.28
C GLY A 87 9.04 -18.82 -0.10
N LEU A 88 8.47 -17.74 -0.60
CA LEU A 88 7.05 -17.69 -0.96
C LEU A 88 6.81 -17.97 -2.45
N GLY A 89 7.84 -18.14 -3.17
CA GLY A 89 7.68 -18.34 -4.60
C GLY A 89 8.46 -19.46 -5.12
#